data_cbeacda5692d81d5582655134b3b9e14
#
_entry.id   cbeacda5692d81d5582655134b3b9e14
#
_cell.length_a   1.000
_cell.length_b   1.000
_cell.length_c   1.000
_cell.angle_alpha   90.00
_cell.angle_beta   90.00
_cell.angle_gamma   90.00
#
_symmetry.space_group_name_H-M   'P 1'
#
loop_
_entity.id
_entity.type
_entity.pdbx_description
1 polymer ?
#
loop_
_entity_poly.entity_id
_entity_poly.type
_entity_poly.pdbx_seq_one_letter_code
_entity_poly.pdbx_strand_id
1 'polypeptide(L)'
;MKRVAVVGSGIAGLAASHGLAHHGRVTLFEAGDWFGGHANTVDVELEGKSHGVDTGFLVYNERTYPALIGLFAKLGVATAPSDMSFSVRVPGADLEWSGSSLDTVFAQRRNLVRPAFWGMLGEVVRFNRIATALARGQSTGGAAALDESIADFLDEHRFGTAFRDWYFLPMIGCIWSCPTDQMLRFPISTMIRFCHNHGLLQIADRPQWHTVRGGARTYVAKMLETIADARLRTPVRSVSRLPQGGVELATDAGSERYDAVVLACHSDQALALLADAGDDERRVLGAIRYQPNRAVLHTDRSVLPARPRAWAAWNYERATGKGRDETAVCLHYLINRLQPLPFTAPVIVSLNPVNEPAAATVHGEFSYAHPVFDAAAVAAQARLPALQGRGGVWFCGAWTRYGFHEDGLLSGRAACDGVVAAWQATTRSPALAS
;
A
#
# COMPACT_ATOMS: atom_id res chain seq x y z
N MET A 1 13.05 -32.28 -9.57
CA MET A 1 13.10 -30.88 -9.09
C MET A 1 11.70 -30.42 -8.82
N LYS A 2 11.41 -29.84 -7.66
CA LYS A 2 10.07 -29.38 -7.29
C LYS A 2 9.63 -28.23 -8.19
N ARG A 3 8.32 -28.22 -8.53
CA ARG A 3 7.69 -27.16 -9.34
C ARG A 3 6.76 -26.34 -8.47
N VAL A 4 6.84 -25.03 -8.57
CA VAL A 4 5.96 -24.13 -7.83
C VAL A 4 5.42 -23.04 -8.76
N ALA A 5 4.10 -22.80 -8.67
CA ALA A 5 3.46 -21.67 -9.30
C ALA A 5 3.36 -20.51 -8.32
N VAL A 6 3.60 -19.29 -8.80
CA VAL A 6 3.33 -18.05 -8.06
C VAL A 6 2.35 -17.23 -8.88
N VAL A 7 1.23 -16.82 -8.29
CA VAL A 7 0.15 -16.11 -8.96
C VAL A 7 0.08 -14.68 -8.47
N GLY A 8 0.42 -13.73 -9.34
CA GLY A 8 0.56 -12.30 -9.06
C GLY A 8 2.02 -11.89 -8.92
N SER A 9 2.41 -10.82 -9.63
CA SER A 9 3.78 -10.31 -9.71
C SER A 9 4.01 -9.02 -8.90
N GLY A 10 3.14 -8.68 -7.96
CA GLY A 10 3.42 -7.64 -6.98
C GLY A 10 4.64 -7.98 -6.14
N ILE A 11 5.09 -7.05 -5.28
CA ILE A 11 6.30 -7.25 -4.45
C ILE A 11 6.29 -8.56 -3.66
N ALA A 12 5.10 -9.04 -3.21
CA ALA A 12 4.98 -10.30 -2.48
C ALA A 12 5.27 -11.51 -3.40
N GLY A 13 4.69 -11.52 -4.60
CA GLY A 13 4.92 -12.60 -5.56
C GLY A 13 6.34 -12.58 -6.12
N LEU A 14 6.90 -11.42 -6.40
CA LEU A 14 8.31 -11.27 -6.78
C LEU A 14 9.24 -11.78 -5.68
N ALA A 15 8.97 -11.43 -4.41
CA ALA A 15 9.77 -11.89 -3.27
C ALA A 15 9.71 -13.42 -3.09
N ALA A 16 8.51 -14.01 -3.20
CA ALA A 16 8.34 -15.45 -3.15
C ALA A 16 9.05 -16.14 -4.32
N SER A 17 8.85 -15.65 -5.54
CA SER A 17 9.46 -16.22 -6.77
C SER A 17 10.98 -16.15 -6.74
N HIS A 18 11.54 -14.96 -6.40
CA HIS A 18 12.99 -14.76 -6.31
C HIS A 18 13.64 -15.69 -5.28
N GLY A 19 13.00 -15.86 -4.10
CA GLY A 19 13.47 -16.79 -3.09
C GLY A 19 13.36 -18.26 -3.52
N LEU A 20 12.22 -18.67 -4.06
CA LEU A 20 11.94 -20.04 -4.49
C LEU A 20 12.78 -20.48 -5.69
N ALA A 21 13.24 -19.56 -6.55
CA ALA A 21 14.08 -19.87 -7.70
C ALA A 21 15.40 -20.58 -7.33
N HIS A 22 15.86 -20.40 -6.09
CA HIS A 22 17.04 -21.11 -5.57
C HIS A 22 16.74 -22.55 -5.08
N HIS A 23 15.46 -22.93 -4.96
CA HIS A 23 15.02 -24.20 -4.36
C HIS A 23 14.21 -25.08 -5.31
N GLY A 24 13.66 -24.52 -6.39
CA GLY A 24 12.80 -25.25 -7.31
C GLY A 24 12.62 -24.53 -8.64
N ARG A 25 11.80 -25.14 -9.52
CA ARG A 25 11.40 -24.49 -10.77
C ARG A 25 10.18 -23.64 -10.52
N VAL A 26 10.34 -22.31 -10.62
CA VAL A 26 9.27 -21.34 -10.45
C VAL A 26 8.62 -20.99 -11.78
N THR A 27 7.31 -20.96 -11.84
CA THR A 27 6.52 -20.30 -12.89
C THR A 27 5.76 -19.14 -12.24
N LEU A 28 6.05 -17.92 -12.66
CA LEU A 28 5.36 -16.70 -12.20
C LEU A 28 4.28 -16.32 -13.22
N PHE A 29 3.04 -16.21 -12.75
CA PHE A 29 1.89 -15.79 -13.56
C PHE A 29 1.46 -14.39 -13.20
N GLU A 30 1.31 -13.52 -14.21
CA GLU A 30 0.76 -12.18 -14.10
C GLU A 30 -0.39 -11.99 -15.10
N ALA A 31 -1.53 -11.55 -14.59
CA ALA A 31 -2.72 -11.33 -15.42
C ALA A 31 -2.68 -9.99 -16.15
N GLY A 32 -2.00 -8.99 -15.59
CA GLY A 32 -1.90 -7.63 -16.10
C GLY A 32 -0.91 -7.46 -17.25
N ASP A 33 -0.75 -6.21 -17.67
CA ASP A 33 0.10 -5.81 -18.78
C ASP A 33 1.56 -5.51 -18.37
N TRP A 34 1.87 -5.51 -17.08
CA TRP A 34 3.21 -5.30 -16.52
C TRP A 34 3.45 -6.16 -15.29
N PHE A 35 4.72 -6.49 -15.05
CA PHE A 35 5.16 -7.07 -13.79
C PHE A 35 5.37 -5.99 -12.73
N GLY A 36 5.08 -6.30 -11.46
CA GLY A 36 5.33 -5.42 -10.33
C GLY A 36 4.08 -4.99 -9.54
N GLY A 37 2.89 -5.18 -10.12
CA GLY A 37 1.64 -4.74 -9.49
C GLY A 37 1.64 -3.23 -9.23
N HIS A 38 1.61 -2.79 -7.96
CA HIS A 38 1.71 -1.37 -7.59
C HIS A 38 3.08 -0.74 -7.86
N ALA A 39 4.14 -1.53 -8.11
CA ALA A 39 5.42 -1.03 -8.62
C ALA A 39 5.34 -0.80 -10.13
N ASN A 40 4.54 0.18 -10.51
CA ASN A 40 4.26 0.54 -11.89
C ASN A 40 4.94 1.85 -12.25
N THR A 41 5.92 1.77 -13.15
CA THR A 41 6.65 2.93 -13.68
C THR A 41 6.29 3.15 -15.14
N VAL A 42 5.84 4.35 -15.48
CA VAL A 42 5.40 4.76 -16.82
C VAL A 42 6.39 5.77 -17.40
N ASP A 43 6.78 5.59 -18.64
CA ASP A 43 7.63 6.57 -19.32
C ASP A 43 6.78 7.78 -19.74
N VAL A 44 7.21 8.96 -19.28
CA VAL A 44 6.61 10.25 -19.64
C VAL A 44 7.59 11.01 -20.52
N GLU A 45 7.12 11.43 -21.67
CA GLU A 45 7.87 12.33 -22.56
C GLU A 45 7.39 13.77 -22.35
N LEU A 46 8.27 14.62 -21.86
CA LEU A 46 7.97 16.01 -21.53
C LEU A 46 9.22 16.86 -21.71
N GLU A 47 9.06 18.09 -22.25
CA GLU A 47 10.18 19.03 -22.44
C GLU A 47 11.36 18.40 -23.27
N GLY A 48 11.03 17.53 -24.24
CA GLY A 48 12.04 16.83 -25.07
C GLY A 48 12.87 15.79 -24.33
N LYS A 49 12.44 15.35 -23.17
CA LYS A 49 13.08 14.31 -22.35
C LYS A 49 12.10 13.19 -22.05
N SER A 50 12.62 11.96 -21.90
CA SER A 50 11.84 10.81 -21.43
C SER A 50 12.34 10.38 -20.05
N HIS A 51 11.42 10.09 -19.12
CA HIS A 51 11.77 9.59 -17.79
C HIS A 51 10.66 8.73 -17.20
N GLY A 52 11.06 7.68 -16.45
CA GLY A 52 10.14 6.81 -15.72
C GLY A 52 9.50 7.51 -14.51
N VAL A 53 8.17 7.47 -14.43
CA VAL A 53 7.36 8.05 -13.36
C VAL A 53 6.59 6.92 -12.67
N ASP A 54 6.75 6.79 -11.36
CA ASP A 54 6.00 5.81 -10.58
C ASP A 54 4.56 6.28 -10.31
N THR A 55 3.61 5.36 -10.45
CA THR A 55 2.18 5.66 -10.32
C THR A 55 1.51 4.98 -9.12
N GLY A 56 2.20 4.03 -8.46
CA GLY A 56 1.67 3.29 -7.30
C GLY A 56 2.64 3.31 -6.12
N PHE A 57 3.69 2.48 -6.13
CA PHE A 57 4.72 2.54 -5.09
C PHE A 57 5.68 3.71 -5.31
N LEU A 58 5.67 4.69 -4.40
CA LEU A 58 6.40 5.96 -4.56
C LEU A 58 7.62 6.09 -3.65
N VAL A 59 7.47 5.72 -2.37
CA VAL A 59 8.45 6.05 -1.32
C VAL A 59 8.57 4.96 -0.26
N TYR A 60 9.71 4.92 0.42
CA TYR A 60 9.99 4.11 1.60
C TYR A 60 10.91 4.90 2.55
N ASN A 61 11.06 4.46 3.80
CA ASN A 61 11.94 5.11 4.77
C ASN A 61 12.86 4.11 5.48
N GLU A 62 13.91 4.62 6.10
CA GLU A 62 14.96 3.81 6.71
C GLU A 62 14.49 3.05 7.97
N ARG A 63 13.45 3.55 8.65
CA ARG A 63 12.99 2.99 9.91
C ARG A 63 12.11 1.76 9.74
N THR A 64 11.19 1.80 8.78
CA THR A 64 10.11 0.80 8.66
C THR A 64 10.21 -0.10 7.44
N TYR A 65 11.28 0.06 6.61
CA TYR A 65 11.50 -0.75 5.42
C TYR A 65 12.87 -1.48 5.42
N PRO A 66 13.30 -2.14 6.53
CA PRO A 66 14.63 -2.75 6.60
C PRO A 66 14.81 -3.91 5.61
N ALA A 67 13.76 -4.70 5.33
CA ALA A 67 13.84 -5.81 4.41
C ALA A 67 13.93 -5.32 2.96
N LEU A 68 13.21 -4.25 2.60
CA LEU A 68 13.26 -3.63 1.28
C LEU A 68 14.64 -2.99 1.03
N ILE A 69 15.18 -2.28 2.01
CA ILE A 69 16.53 -1.70 1.95
C ILE A 69 17.57 -2.81 1.73
N GLY A 70 17.48 -3.91 2.50
CA GLY A 70 18.35 -5.06 2.33
C GLY A 70 18.22 -5.71 0.94
N LEU A 71 17.01 -5.75 0.38
CA LEU A 71 16.78 -6.23 -0.98
C LEU A 71 17.44 -5.30 -2.01
N PHE A 72 17.22 -3.98 -1.90
CA PHE A 72 17.81 -3.00 -2.82
C PHE A 72 19.34 -3.02 -2.79
N ALA A 73 19.92 -3.16 -1.60
CA ALA A 73 21.37 -3.31 -1.46
C ALA A 73 21.91 -4.57 -2.19
N LYS A 74 21.24 -5.72 -2.03
CA LYS A 74 21.59 -6.98 -2.69
C LYS A 74 21.48 -6.89 -4.22
N LEU A 75 20.43 -6.22 -4.70
CA LEU A 75 20.18 -6.06 -6.13
C LEU A 75 20.97 -4.89 -6.76
N GLY A 76 21.70 -4.08 -5.98
CA GLY A 76 22.37 -2.88 -6.47
C GLY A 76 21.39 -1.85 -7.05
N VAL A 77 20.24 -1.64 -6.39
CA VAL A 77 19.23 -0.66 -6.81
C VAL A 77 19.59 0.72 -6.27
N ALA A 78 19.73 1.68 -7.18
CA ALA A 78 20.02 3.06 -6.80
C ALA A 78 18.79 3.77 -6.29
N THR A 79 18.94 4.56 -5.22
CA THR A 79 17.86 5.31 -4.57
C THR A 79 18.20 6.78 -4.46
N ALA A 80 17.22 7.61 -4.12
CA ALA A 80 17.38 9.03 -3.86
C ALA A 80 16.54 9.48 -2.67
N PRO A 81 16.96 10.53 -1.93
CA PRO A 81 16.10 11.18 -0.95
C PRO A 81 14.80 11.68 -1.58
N SER A 82 13.70 11.58 -0.84
CA SER A 82 12.37 11.99 -1.24
C SER A 82 11.76 12.94 -0.22
N ASP A 83 10.89 13.84 -0.69
CA ASP A 83 10.08 14.72 0.16
C ASP A 83 8.79 13.99 0.59
N MET A 84 8.45 14.09 1.87
CA MET A 84 7.22 13.52 2.44
C MET A 84 6.32 14.64 3.01
N SER A 85 6.34 15.80 2.38
CA SER A 85 5.49 16.93 2.74
C SER A 85 4.03 16.66 2.40
N PHE A 86 3.14 17.26 3.19
CA PHE A 86 1.71 17.05 3.12
C PHE A 86 0.97 18.39 3.12
N SER A 87 -0.06 18.52 2.30
CA SER A 87 -0.94 19.68 2.26
C SER A 87 -2.40 19.29 2.25
N VAL A 88 -3.24 20.22 2.66
CA VAL A 88 -4.69 20.07 2.74
C VAL A 88 -5.37 21.24 2.05
N ARG A 89 -6.30 20.92 1.16
CA ARG A 89 -7.23 21.84 0.53
C ARG A 89 -8.65 21.44 0.89
N VAL A 90 -9.40 22.34 1.54
CA VAL A 90 -10.82 22.19 1.87
C VAL A 90 -11.60 23.34 1.25
N PRO A 91 -12.08 23.20 -0.01
CA PRO A 91 -12.73 24.29 -0.73
C PRO A 91 -13.94 24.86 0.02
N GLY A 92 -14.80 24.03 0.60
CA GLY A 92 -15.98 24.46 1.37
C GLY A 92 -15.67 25.28 2.62
N ALA A 93 -14.45 25.19 3.15
CA ALA A 93 -13.96 26.01 4.26
C ALA A 93 -13.04 27.13 3.79
N ASP A 94 -12.82 27.26 2.48
CA ASP A 94 -11.80 28.12 1.87
C ASP A 94 -10.48 28.02 2.67
N LEU A 95 -9.91 26.81 2.72
CA LEU A 95 -8.72 26.48 3.51
C LEU A 95 -7.65 25.81 2.65
N GLU A 96 -6.44 26.34 2.70
CA GLU A 96 -5.23 25.71 2.14
C GLU A 96 -4.07 25.89 3.13
N TRP A 97 -3.35 24.81 3.40
CA TRP A 97 -2.14 24.86 4.23
C TRP A 97 -1.28 23.61 3.98
N SER A 98 0.00 23.67 4.38
CA SER A 98 0.93 22.52 4.35
C SER A 98 1.75 22.47 5.63
N GLY A 99 2.04 21.25 6.09
CA GLY A 99 2.72 20.99 7.37
C GLY A 99 4.25 21.06 7.32
N SER A 100 4.88 21.61 6.27
CA SER A 100 6.33 21.52 6.07
C SER A 100 7.14 22.56 6.85
N SER A 101 6.58 23.76 7.08
CA SER A 101 7.20 24.86 7.81
C SER A 101 6.14 25.85 8.28
N LEU A 102 6.50 26.79 9.17
CA LEU A 102 5.57 27.84 9.59
C LEU A 102 5.10 28.70 8.41
N ASP A 103 5.94 28.96 7.41
CA ASP A 103 5.55 29.70 6.21
C ASP A 103 4.51 28.97 5.40
N THR A 104 4.61 27.64 5.29
CA THR A 104 3.66 26.79 4.55
C THR A 104 2.39 26.50 5.35
N VAL A 105 2.47 26.38 6.69
CA VAL A 105 1.29 26.29 7.58
C VAL A 105 0.41 27.53 7.40
N PHE A 106 1.02 28.70 7.29
CA PHE A 106 0.35 29.95 7.01
C PHE A 106 0.46 30.41 5.55
N ALA A 107 0.56 29.46 4.59
CA ALA A 107 0.53 29.78 3.16
C ALA A 107 -0.66 30.67 2.80
N GLN A 108 -1.79 30.44 3.45
CA GLN A 108 -2.97 31.29 3.44
C GLN A 108 -2.92 32.22 4.66
N ARG A 109 -2.38 33.44 4.48
CA ARG A 109 -2.06 34.39 5.58
C ARG A 109 -3.25 34.71 6.50
N ARG A 110 -4.49 34.67 6.00
CA ARG A 110 -5.68 34.88 6.85
C ARG A 110 -5.83 33.83 7.96
N ASN A 111 -5.21 32.64 7.83
CA ASN A 111 -5.21 31.63 8.88
C ASN A 111 -4.50 32.09 10.16
N LEU A 112 -3.63 33.14 10.08
CA LEU A 112 -3.01 33.79 11.25
C LEU A 112 -4.05 34.39 12.22
N VAL A 113 -5.17 34.87 11.69
CA VAL A 113 -6.25 35.51 12.48
C VAL A 113 -7.51 34.62 12.60
N ARG A 114 -7.40 33.35 12.25
CA ARG A 114 -8.52 32.40 12.27
C ARG A 114 -8.48 31.52 13.54
N PRO A 115 -9.35 31.75 14.56
CA PRO A 115 -9.29 31.02 15.83
C PRO A 115 -9.43 29.50 15.66
N ALA A 116 -10.31 29.03 14.77
CA ALA A 116 -10.49 27.61 14.49
C ALA A 116 -9.20 26.93 13.93
N PHE A 117 -8.38 27.66 13.20
CA PHE A 117 -7.11 27.15 12.69
C PHE A 117 -6.08 26.96 13.81
N TRP A 118 -5.97 27.93 14.75
CA TRP A 118 -5.14 27.79 15.95
C TRP A 118 -5.63 26.68 16.87
N GLY A 119 -6.95 26.53 17.01
CA GLY A 119 -7.56 25.40 17.73
C GLY A 119 -7.12 24.07 17.15
N MET A 120 -7.22 23.91 15.82
CA MET A 120 -6.73 22.71 15.10
C MET A 120 -5.25 22.45 15.40
N LEU A 121 -4.36 23.44 15.29
CA LEU A 121 -2.93 23.26 15.57
C LEU A 121 -2.68 22.82 17.03
N GLY A 122 -3.38 23.40 17.98
CA GLY A 122 -3.32 22.97 19.40
C GLY A 122 -3.75 21.53 19.59
N GLU A 123 -4.82 21.12 18.88
CA GLU A 123 -5.32 19.74 18.94
C GLU A 123 -4.37 18.74 18.23
N VAL A 124 -3.64 19.14 17.19
CA VAL A 124 -2.58 18.32 16.59
C VAL A 124 -1.49 18.00 17.61
N VAL A 125 -1.02 19.00 18.37
CA VAL A 125 -0.01 18.80 19.42
C VAL A 125 -0.57 17.88 20.53
N ARG A 126 -1.81 18.10 20.95
CA ARG A 126 -2.50 17.27 21.95
C ARG A 126 -2.64 15.83 21.51
N PHE A 127 -3.10 15.60 20.26
CA PHE A 127 -3.23 14.28 19.67
C PHE A 127 -1.88 13.56 19.62
N ASN A 128 -0.84 14.19 19.09
CA ASN A 128 0.49 13.60 18.99
C ASN A 128 1.04 13.16 20.36
N ARG A 129 0.77 13.96 21.42
CA ARG A 129 1.17 13.60 22.79
C ARG A 129 0.42 12.37 23.30
N ILE A 130 -0.92 12.33 23.15
CA ILE A 130 -1.76 11.21 23.60
C ILE A 130 -1.37 9.94 22.82
N ALA A 131 -1.33 10.03 21.49
CA ALA A 131 -1.02 8.89 20.62
C ALA A 131 0.41 8.33 20.88
N THR A 132 1.38 9.20 21.15
CA THR A 132 2.75 8.76 21.49
C THR A 132 2.79 8.04 22.84
N ALA A 133 2.06 8.53 23.85
CA ALA A 133 1.98 7.88 25.16
C ALA A 133 1.32 6.49 25.07
N LEU A 134 0.24 6.37 24.28
CA LEU A 134 -0.43 5.10 24.00
C LEU A 134 0.50 4.13 23.26
N ALA A 135 1.20 4.59 22.22
CA ALA A 135 2.15 3.77 21.47
C ALA A 135 3.29 3.19 22.33
N ARG A 136 3.70 3.94 23.36
CA ARG A 136 4.76 3.53 24.31
C ARG A 136 4.26 2.70 25.49
N GLY A 137 2.97 2.41 25.57
CA GLY A 137 2.38 1.70 26.71
C GLY A 137 2.40 2.49 28.03
N GLN A 138 2.54 3.81 27.97
CA GLN A 138 2.66 4.71 29.13
C GLN A 138 1.29 5.22 29.63
N SER A 139 0.19 4.78 29.02
CA SER A 139 -1.14 5.19 29.40
C SER A 139 -1.77 4.19 30.37
N THR A 140 -2.46 4.69 31.40
CA THR A 140 -3.18 3.92 32.43
C THR A 140 -4.51 3.31 31.93
N GLY A 141 -4.93 3.60 30.73
CA GLY A 141 -6.06 2.94 30.05
C GLY A 141 -5.64 1.57 29.54
N GLY A 142 -6.15 0.51 30.16
CA GLY A 142 -5.76 -0.89 29.87
C GLY A 142 -6.00 -1.29 28.40
N ALA A 143 -5.66 -2.56 28.07
CA ALA A 143 -5.77 -3.13 26.71
C ALA A 143 -7.14 -2.92 26.04
N ALA A 144 -8.21 -2.70 26.77
CA ALA A 144 -9.54 -2.40 26.26
C ALA A 144 -9.63 -1.04 25.52
N ALA A 145 -8.84 -0.03 25.90
CA ALA A 145 -8.80 1.27 25.22
C ALA A 145 -8.15 1.22 23.83
N LEU A 146 -7.55 0.09 23.44
CA LEU A 146 -6.87 -0.09 22.15
C LEU A 146 -7.74 -0.78 21.09
N ASP A 147 -8.91 -1.31 21.47
CA ASP A 147 -9.86 -1.99 20.56
C ASP A 147 -10.97 -1.06 20.07
N GLU A 148 -11.07 0.18 20.58
CA GLU A 148 -12.05 1.16 20.15
C GLU A 148 -11.78 1.64 18.71
N SER A 149 -12.85 2.12 18.06
CA SER A 149 -12.74 2.72 16.75
C SER A 149 -12.08 4.10 16.80
N ILE A 150 -11.53 4.56 15.66
CA ILE A 150 -11.05 5.93 15.54
C ILE A 150 -12.17 6.95 15.88
N ALA A 151 -13.41 6.67 15.48
CA ALA A 151 -14.54 7.56 15.79
C ALA A 151 -14.74 7.71 17.31
N ASP A 152 -14.81 6.59 18.03
CA ASP A 152 -15.02 6.58 19.48
C ASP A 152 -13.89 7.30 20.22
N PHE A 153 -12.64 7.03 19.82
CA PHE A 153 -11.47 7.72 20.36
C PHE A 153 -11.53 9.24 20.18
N LEU A 154 -11.89 9.70 18.97
CA LEU A 154 -12.01 11.13 18.70
C LEU A 154 -13.12 11.78 19.53
N ASP A 155 -14.23 11.07 19.77
CA ASP A 155 -15.35 11.54 20.56
C ASP A 155 -15.04 11.55 22.06
N GLU A 156 -14.47 10.48 22.59
CA GLU A 156 -14.07 10.37 24.01
C GLU A 156 -13.07 11.49 24.38
N HIS A 157 -12.09 11.69 23.52
CA HIS A 157 -11.11 12.74 23.71
C HIS A 157 -11.57 14.14 23.27
N ARG A 158 -12.83 14.31 22.81
CA ARG A 158 -13.45 15.58 22.43
C ARG A 158 -12.62 16.39 21.43
N PHE A 159 -12.12 15.73 20.37
CA PHE A 159 -11.47 16.42 19.28
C PHE A 159 -12.49 17.18 18.42
N GLY A 160 -12.22 18.45 18.13
CA GLY A 160 -13.13 19.34 17.41
C GLY A 160 -13.19 19.05 15.90
N THR A 161 -14.24 19.57 15.25
CA THR A 161 -14.46 19.40 13.80
C THR A 161 -13.29 19.92 12.96
N ALA A 162 -12.68 21.05 13.33
CA ALA A 162 -11.54 21.61 12.61
C ALA A 162 -10.33 20.65 12.61
N PHE A 163 -10.04 20.00 13.74
CA PHE A 163 -8.99 18.99 13.82
C PHE A 163 -9.31 17.78 12.95
N ARG A 164 -10.52 17.24 13.06
CA ARG A 164 -10.99 16.07 12.32
C ARG A 164 -10.92 16.33 10.81
N ASP A 165 -11.54 17.41 10.34
CA ASP A 165 -11.78 17.68 8.92
C ASP A 165 -10.61 18.34 8.19
N TRP A 166 -9.76 19.08 8.90
CA TRP A 166 -8.67 19.86 8.28
C TRP A 166 -7.28 19.28 8.49
N TYR A 167 -7.14 18.26 9.34
CA TYR A 167 -5.88 17.60 9.61
C TYR A 167 -6.01 16.08 9.65
N PHE A 168 -6.81 15.54 10.60
CA PHE A 168 -6.75 14.13 10.95
C PHE A 168 -7.26 13.22 9.82
N LEU A 169 -8.50 13.42 9.35
CA LEU A 169 -9.07 12.64 8.25
C LEU A 169 -8.31 12.81 6.94
N PRO A 170 -7.89 14.03 6.53
CA PRO A 170 -6.95 14.21 5.44
C PRO A 170 -5.67 13.39 5.56
N MET A 171 -5.02 13.40 6.74
CA MET A 171 -3.77 12.69 6.96
C MET A 171 -3.94 11.18 6.82
N ILE A 172 -4.92 10.59 7.52
CA ILE A 172 -5.15 9.14 7.44
C ILE A 172 -5.66 8.71 6.06
N GLY A 173 -6.45 9.55 5.40
CA GLY A 173 -6.91 9.34 4.03
C GLY A 173 -5.77 9.23 3.04
N CYS A 174 -4.75 10.06 3.17
CA CYS A 174 -3.54 9.98 2.36
C CYS A 174 -2.77 8.67 2.57
N ILE A 175 -2.80 8.10 3.79
CA ILE A 175 -2.04 6.89 4.13
C ILE A 175 -2.68 5.65 3.52
N TRP A 176 -3.99 5.45 3.70
CA TRP A 176 -4.68 4.22 3.30
C TRP A 176 -5.55 4.34 2.06
N SER A 177 -5.74 5.54 1.52
CA SER A 177 -6.56 5.79 0.32
C SER A 177 -7.96 5.18 0.39
N CYS A 178 -8.51 5.11 1.61
CA CYS A 178 -9.84 4.61 1.91
C CYS A 178 -10.80 5.76 2.22
N PRO A 179 -12.11 5.58 1.98
CA PRO A 179 -13.15 6.52 2.40
C PRO A 179 -13.07 6.88 3.88
N THR A 180 -13.32 8.13 4.21
CA THR A 180 -13.17 8.64 5.58
C THR A 180 -14.13 7.98 6.57
N ASP A 181 -15.35 7.63 6.16
CA ASP A 181 -16.33 6.89 6.97
C ASP A 181 -15.88 5.47 7.30
N GLN A 182 -15.18 4.82 6.37
CA GLN A 182 -14.60 3.49 6.60
C GLN A 182 -13.41 3.58 7.56
N MET A 183 -12.53 4.58 7.38
CA MET A 183 -11.38 4.78 8.25
C MET A 183 -11.78 5.07 9.71
N LEU A 184 -12.89 5.78 9.94
CA LEU A 184 -13.41 6.03 11.28
C LEU A 184 -13.75 4.74 12.04
N ARG A 185 -13.97 3.61 11.35
CA ARG A 185 -14.23 2.29 11.95
C ARG A 185 -12.94 1.47 12.19
N PHE A 186 -11.80 1.97 11.77
CA PHE A 186 -10.53 1.27 12.02
C PHE A 186 -10.21 1.29 13.53
N PRO A 187 -9.56 0.22 14.05
CA PRO A 187 -9.04 0.24 15.41
C PRO A 187 -8.01 1.36 15.57
N ILE A 188 -8.21 2.21 16.58
CA ILE A 188 -7.29 3.33 16.86
C ILE A 188 -5.88 2.84 17.14
N SER A 189 -5.73 1.68 17.76
CA SER A 189 -4.43 1.05 18.05
C SER A 189 -3.60 0.78 16.79
N THR A 190 -4.24 0.30 15.74
CA THR A 190 -3.60 0.04 14.44
C THR A 190 -3.06 1.33 13.84
N MET A 191 -3.90 2.38 13.84
CA MET A 191 -3.53 3.70 13.32
C MET A 191 -2.39 4.34 14.16
N ILE A 192 -2.49 4.34 15.48
CA ILE A 192 -1.47 4.92 16.37
C ILE A 192 -0.14 4.21 16.20
N ARG A 193 -0.14 2.87 16.19
CA ARG A 193 1.07 2.06 16.00
C ARG A 193 1.73 2.35 14.66
N PHE A 194 0.94 2.41 13.60
CA PHE A 194 1.43 2.78 12.28
C PHE A 194 2.06 4.17 12.28
N CYS A 195 1.33 5.20 12.72
CA CYS A 195 1.82 6.57 12.75
C CYS A 195 3.07 6.74 13.63
N HIS A 196 3.14 6.03 14.76
CA HIS A 196 4.33 6.03 15.63
C HIS A 196 5.54 5.42 14.93
N ASN A 197 5.39 4.24 14.34
CA ASN A 197 6.48 3.55 13.64
C ASN A 197 7.03 4.37 12.48
N HIS A 198 6.16 5.03 11.71
CA HIS A 198 6.53 5.86 10.56
C HIS A 198 6.96 7.29 10.92
N GLY A 199 7.02 7.64 12.22
CA GLY A 199 7.42 8.97 12.68
C GLY A 199 6.41 10.08 12.35
N LEU A 200 5.16 9.75 12.03
CA LEU A 200 4.12 10.72 11.65
C LEU A 200 3.57 11.51 12.85
N LEU A 201 3.74 10.99 14.08
CA LEU A 201 3.41 11.69 15.33
C LEU A 201 4.52 12.66 15.79
N GLN A 202 5.63 12.74 15.05
CA GLN A 202 6.78 13.58 15.37
C GLN A 202 6.73 14.87 14.56
N ILE A 203 7.04 16.00 15.21
CA ILE A 203 7.21 17.29 14.55
C ILE A 203 8.67 17.47 14.09
N ALA A 204 9.62 16.97 14.88
CA ALA A 204 11.06 16.94 14.59
C ALA A 204 11.56 15.49 14.50
N ASP A 205 12.77 15.30 14.01
CA ASP A 205 13.45 13.99 13.90
C ASP A 205 12.65 12.93 13.13
N ARG A 206 11.97 13.37 12.08
CA ARG A 206 11.26 12.48 11.16
C ARG A 206 12.25 11.62 10.38
N PRO A 207 11.92 10.33 10.09
CA PRO A 207 12.77 9.50 9.26
C PRO A 207 12.94 10.12 7.86
N GLN A 208 14.13 9.95 7.28
CA GLN A 208 14.33 10.31 5.88
C GLN A 208 13.58 9.31 4.99
N TRP A 209 12.85 9.84 4.03
CA TRP A 209 12.19 9.06 3.00
C TRP A 209 13.04 9.00 1.74
N HIS A 210 12.89 7.93 0.99
CA HIS A 210 13.64 7.64 -0.22
C HIS A 210 12.71 7.16 -1.32
N THR A 211 13.16 7.27 -2.56
CA THR A 211 12.52 6.72 -3.75
C THR A 211 13.54 5.97 -4.60
N VAL A 212 13.05 5.15 -5.54
CA VAL A 212 13.91 4.40 -6.47
C VAL A 212 14.30 5.28 -7.65
N ARG A 213 15.60 5.41 -7.95
CA ARG A 213 16.06 6.13 -9.15
C ARG A 213 15.66 5.37 -10.41
N GLY A 214 15.08 6.06 -11.37
CA GLY A 214 14.58 5.47 -12.62
C GLY A 214 13.25 4.71 -12.46
N GLY A 215 12.64 4.79 -11.26
CA GLY A 215 11.36 4.18 -10.93
C GLY A 215 11.46 2.73 -10.41
N ALA A 216 10.38 2.28 -9.80
CA ALA A 216 10.27 0.96 -9.16
C ALA A 216 10.51 -0.21 -10.14
N ARG A 217 10.25 -0.03 -11.43
CA ARG A 217 10.55 -1.03 -12.47
C ARG A 217 11.98 -1.53 -12.44
N THR A 218 12.94 -0.73 -11.93
CA THR A 218 14.36 -1.10 -11.91
C THR A 218 14.63 -2.30 -10.99
N TYR A 219 14.02 -2.33 -9.81
CA TYR A 219 14.17 -3.50 -8.94
C TYR A 219 13.30 -4.68 -9.41
N VAL A 220 12.12 -4.40 -10.00
CA VAL A 220 11.25 -5.45 -10.57
C VAL A 220 12.00 -6.23 -11.65
N ALA A 221 12.65 -5.53 -12.60
CA ALA A 221 13.45 -6.14 -13.66
C ALA A 221 14.55 -7.04 -13.07
N LYS A 222 15.31 -6.53 -12.08
CA LYS A 222 16.38 -7.31 -11.43
C LYS A 222 15.89 -8.55 -10.68
N MET A 223 14.71 -8.51 -10.09
CA MET A 223 14.11 -9.69 -9.46
C MET A 223 13.67 -10.72 -10.51
N LEU A 224 13.16 -10.27 -11.65
CA LEU A 224 12.74 -11.15 -12.74
C LEU A 224 13.90 -11.91 -13.39
N GLU A 225 15.11 -11.37 -13.38
CA GLU A 225 16.31 -12.04 -13.94
C GLU A 225 16.55 -13.44 -13.34
N THR A 226 16.10 -13.69 -12.13
CA THR A 226 16.23 -14.99 -11.46
C THR A 226 15.07 -15.96 -11.73
N ILE A 227 14.02 -15.51 -12.41
CA ILE A 227 12.80 -16.26 -12.65
C ILE A 227 12.76 -16.70 -14.12
N ALA A 228 13.12 -17.97 -14.37
CA ALA A 228 13.25 -18.48 -15.74
C ALA A 228 11.93 -18.56 -16.53
N ASP A 229 10.79 -18.68 -15.85
CA ASP A 229 9.46 -18.79 -16.46
C ASP A 229 8.50 -17.75 -15.83
N ALA A 230 8.55 -16.53 -16.38
CA ALA A 230 7.66 -15.44 -16.00
C ALA A 230 6.70 -15.12 -17.16
N ARG A 231 5.40 -15.27 -16.89
CA ARG A 231 4.34 -15.19 -17.89
C ARG A 231 3.45 -13.97 -17.65
N LEU A 232 3.57 -12.98 -18.50
CA LEU A 232 2.76 -11.78 -18.51
C LEU A 232 1.44 -12.04 -19.28
N ARG A 233 0.39 -11.30 -18.99
CA ARG A 233 -0.94 -11.46 -19.62
C ARG A 233 -1.44 -12.90 -19.61
N THR A 234 -1.12 -13.61 -18.53
CA THR A 234 -1.48 -15.01 -18.37
C THR A 234 -2.33 -15.18 -17.10
N PRO A 235 -3.62 -14.82 -17.16
CA PRO A 235 -4.51 -14.94 -16.02
C PRO A 235 -4.72 -16.39 -15.65
N VAL A 236 -4.49 -16.71 -14.38
CA VAL A 236 -4.91 -17.97 -13.78
C VAL A 236 -6.42 -17.92 -13.60
N ARG A 237 -7.11 -18.99 -13.97
CA ARG A 237 -8.57 -19.09 -13.92
C ARG A 237 -9.05 -19.90 -12.72
N SER A 238 -8.31 -20.94 -12.35
CA SER A 238 -8.62 -21.74 -11.17
C SER A 238 -7.39 -22.46 -10.62
N VAL A 239 -7.45 -22.76 -9.33
CA VAL A 239 -6.49 -23.59 -8.60
C VAL A 239 -7.27 -24.66 -7.85
N SER A 240 -6.92 -25.93 -8.06
CA SER A 240 -7.54 -27.08 -7.40
C SER A 240 -6.48 -27.95 -6.74
N ARG A 241 -6.77 -28.45 -5.55
CA ARG A 241 -5.91 -29.42 -4.86
C ARG A 241 -6.09 -30.79 -5.48
N LEU A 242 -4.99 -31.51 -5.66
CA LEU A 242 -5.05 -32.88 -6.21
C LEU A 242 -5.12 -33.90 -5.07
N PRO A 243 -5.97 -34.96 -5.19
CA PRO A 243 -6.11 -35.99 -4.16
C PRO A 243 -4.79 -36.68 -3.81
N GLN A 244 -3.88 -36.82 -4.78
CA GLN A 244 -2.57 -37.44 -4.62
C GLN A 244 -1.47 -36.45 -4.15
N GLY A 245 -1.84 -35.22 -3.79
CA GLY A 245 -0.96 -34.15 -3.42
C GLY A 245 -0.55 -33.27 -4.61
N GLY A 246 -0.15 -32.03 -4.29
CA GLY A 246 0.09 -30.97 -5.25
C GLY A 246 -1.18 -30.25 -5.68
N VAL A 247 -1.05 -29.38 -6.66
CA VAL A 247 -2.13 -28.52 -7.17
C VAL A 247 -2.17 -28.53 -8.68
N GLU A 248 -3.37 -28.41 -9.24
CA GLU A 248 -3.60 -28.14 -10.65
C GLU A 248 -4.03 -26.67 -10.82
N LEU A 249 -3.40 -25.99 -11.77
CA LEU A 249 -3.64 -24.60 -12.07
C LEU A 249 -4.10 -24.48 -13.52
N ALA A 250 -5.25 -23.89 -13.76
CA ALA A 250 -5.81 -23.68 -15.09
C ALA A 250 -5.63 -22.24 -15.55
N THR A 251 -5.25 -22.09 -16.81
CA THR A 251 -5.19 -20.84 -17.57
C THR A 251 -5.98 -20.98 -18.87
N ASP A 252 -6.10 -19.93 -19.67
CA ASP A 252 -6.72 -20.01 -20.99
C ASP A 252 -5.94 -20.92 -21.97
N ALA A 253 -4.65 -21.19 -21.69
CA ALA A 253 -3.80 -22.08 -22.50
C ALA A 253 -3.90 -23.57 -22.06
N GLY A 254 -4.59 -23.88 -20.98
CA GLY A 254 -4.74 -25.24 -20.44
C GLY A 254 -4.37 -25.35 -18.97
N SER A 255 -4.25 -26.58 -18.49
CA SER A 255 -3.95 -26.88 -17.08
C SER A 255 -2.52 -27.41 -16.90
N GLU A 256 -1.88 -26.96 -15.83
CA GLU A 256 -0.55 -27.42 -15.42
C GLU A 256 -0.54 -27.85 -13.95
N ARG A 257 0.31 -28.81 -13.62
CA ARG A 257 0.45 -29.35 -12.26
C ARG A 257 1.73 -28.87 -11.60
N TYR A 258 1.61 -28.55 -10.32
CA TYR A 258 2.67 -28.04 -9.46
C TYR A 258 2.68 -28.78 -8.12
N ASP A 259 3.85 -28.83 -7.46
CA ASP A 259 3.96 -29.36 -6.10
C ASP A 259 3.35 -28.41 -5.07
N ALA A 260 3.38 -27.10 -5.35
CA ALA A 260 2.79 -26.06 -4.53
C ALA A 260 2.39 -24.83 -5.37
N VAL A 261 1.49 -24.01 -4.84
CA VAL A 261 1.14 -22.71 -5.37
C VAL A 261 1.23 -21.63 -4.27
N VAL A 262 1.76 -20.47 -4.64
CA VAL A 262 1.72 -19.26 -3.82
C VAL A 262 0.75 -18.28 -4.48
N LEU A 263 -0.40 -18.02 -3.85
CA LEU A 263 -1.36 -17.01 -4.27
C LEU A 263 -0.91 -15.66 -3.69
N ALA A 264 -0.28 -14.84 -4.54
CA ALA A 264 0.33 -13.56 -4.22
C ALA A 264 -0.48 -12.36 -4.73
N CYS A 265 -1.76 -12.59 -5.01
CA CYS A 265 -2.76 -11.60 -5.39
C CYS A 265 -3.55 -11.09 -4.17
N HIS A 266 -4.58 -10.27 -4.40
CA HIS A 266 -5.50 -9.87 -3.33
C HIS A 266 -6.21 -11.08 -2.71
N SER A 267 -6.63 -10.97 -1.45
CA SER A 267 -7.27 -12.11 -0.74
C SER A 267 -8.59 -12.54 -1.37
N ASP A 268 -9.40 -11.60 -1.85
CA ASP A 268 -10.64 -11.85 -2.58
C ASP A 268 -10.39 -12.54 -3.93
N GLN A 269 -9.35 -12.11 -4.66
CA GLN A 269 -8.90 -12.77 -5.89
C GLN A 269 -8.38 -14.17 -5.61
N ALA A 270 -7.56 -14.34 -4.57
CA ALA A 270 -7.06 -15.64 -4.15
C ALA A 270 -8.21 -16.60 -3.82
N LEU A 271 -9.23 -16.11 -3.09
CA LEU A 271 -10.43 -16.89 -2.80
C LEU A 271 -11.20 -17.28 -4.06
N ALA A 272 -11.36 -16.35 -4.99
CA ALA A 272 -12.06 -16.59 -6.25
C ALA A 272 -11.36 -17.62 -7.15
N LEU A 273 -10.03 -17.73 -7.06
CA LEU A 273 -9.24 -18.71 -7.80
C LEU A 273 -9.35 -20.13 -7.23
N LEU A 274 -9.62 -20.30 -5.94
CA LEU A 274 -9.71 -21.60 -5.30
C LEU A 274 -11.02 -22.31 -5.66
N ALA A 275 -10.95 -23.33 -6.49
CA ALA A 275 -12.13 -24.12 -6.89
C ALA A 275 -12.70 -24.96 -5.73
N ASP A 276 -11.84 -25.31 -4.77
CA ASP A 276 -12.13 -26.18 -3.63
C ASP A 276 -11.95 -25.47 -2.27
N ALA A 277 -12.18 -24.15 -2.23
CA ALA A 277 -12.03 -23.37 -1.02
C ALA A 277 -12.87 -23.92 0.13
N GLY A 278 -12.24 -24.15 1.29
CA GLY A 278 -12.90 -24.55 2.52
C GLY A 278 -13.52 -23.35 3.28
N ASP A 279 -14.32 -23.65 4.31
CA ASP A 279 -15.01 -22.61 5.10
C ASP A 279 -14.04 -21.64 5.81
N ASP A 280 -12.90 -22.15 6.29
CA ASP A 280 -11.87 -21.31 6.92
C ASP A 280 -11.27 -20.32 5.90
N GLU A 281 -10.98 -20.79 4.68
CA GLU A 281 -10.45 -19.94 3.61
C GLU A 281 -11.48 -18.89 3.20
N ARG A 282 -12.73 -19.26 3.01
CA ARG A 282 -13.81 -18.31 2.72
C ARG A 282 -13.94 -17.25 3.80
N ARG A 283 -13.87 -17.67 5.06
CA ARG A 283 -13.99 -16.78 6.21
C ARG A 283 -12.81 -15.82 6.32
N VAL A 284 -11.58 -16.31 6.16
CA VAL A 284 -10.37 -15.49 6.34
C VAL A 284 -10.10 -14.60 5.13
N LEU A 285 -10.11 -15.18 3.92
CA LEU A 285 -9.78 -14.43 2.71
C LEU A 285 -10.91 -13.45 2.32
N GLY A 286 -12.16 -13.83 2.55
CA GLY A 286 -13.33 -13.00 2.26
C GLY A 286 -13.60 -11.88 3.26
N ALA A 287 -12.92 -11.89 4.44
CA ALA A 287 -13.08 -10.82 5.42
C ALA A 287 -12.35 -9.53 5.04
N ILE A 288 -11.37 -9.59 4.15
CA ILE A 288 -10.58 -8.43 3.73
C ILE A 288 -11.19 -7.85 2.46
N ARG A 289 -11.76 -6.67 2.60
CA ARG A 289 -12.38 -5.93 1.48
C ARG A 289 -11.34 -5.03 0.81
N TYR A 290 -11.60 -4.66 -0.42
CA TYR A 290 -10.73 -3.78 -1.20
C TYR A 290 -11.49 -2.56 -1.67
N GLN A 291 -10.87 -1.38 -1.51
CA GLN A 291 -11.34 -0.11 -2.06
C GLN A 291 -10.69 0.11 -3.42
N PRO A 292 -11.48 0.17 -4.50
CA PRO A 292 -10.94 0.55 -5.81
C PRO A 292 -10.57 2.03 -5.83
N ASN A 293 -9.45 2.34 -6.47
CA ASN A 293 -8.93 3.69 -6.62
C ASN A 293 -8.47 3.91 -8.06
N ARG A 294 -8.95 4.98 -8.70
CA ARG A 294 -8.50 5.40 -10.01
C ARG A 294 -7.31 6.34 -9.85
N ALA A 295 -6.19 6.00 -10.47
CA ALA A 295 -5.00 6.85 -10.53
C ALA A 295 -4.83 7.42 -11.93
N VAL A 296 -4.69 8.74 -12.05
CA VAL A 296 -4.49 9.47 -13.30
C VAL A 296 -3.13 10.14 -13.27
N LEU A 297 -2.25 9.78 -14.20
CA LEU A 297 -0.95 10.43 -14.42
C LEU A 297 -1.14 11.58 -15.41
N HIS A 298 -0.82 12.81 -15.01
CA HIS A 298 -1.07 14.01 -15.82
C HIS A 298 -0.13 15.18 -15.44
N THR A 299 -0.22 16.28 -16.20
CA THR A 299 0.53 17.53 -15.98
C THR A 299 -0.36 18.74 -15.69
N ASP A 300 -1.65 18.54 -15.44
CA ASP A 300 -2.59 19.62 -15.11
C ASP A 300 -2.40 20.12 -13.68
N ARG A 301 -1.76 21.28 -13.53
CA ARG A 301 -1.51 21.90 -12.23
C ARG A 301 -2.75 22.51 -11.55
N SER A 302 -3.89 22.60 -12.23
CA SER A 302 -5.11 23.20 -11.69
C SER A 302 -5.68 22.42 -10.51
N VAL A 303 -5.33 21.12 -10.39
CA VAL A 303 -5.73 20.24 -9.27
C VAL A 303 -4.94 20.54 -7.99
N LEU A 304 -3.78 21.18 -8.08
CA LEU A 304 -2.98 21.55 -6.90
C LEU A 304 -3.58 22.75 -6.16
N PRO A 305 -3.21 22.98 -4.89
CA PRO A 305 -3.62 24.18 -4.14
C PRO A 305 -3.38 25.46 -4.96
N ALA A 306 -4.31 26.43 -4.89
CA ALA A 306 -4.19 27.70 -5.63
C ALA A 306 -2.93 28.48 -5.24
N ARG A 307 -2.43 28.26 -4.01
CA ARG A 307 -1.19 28.87 -3.52
C ARG A 307 -0.01 27.94 -3.69
N PRO A 308 0.99 28.28 -4.55
CA PRO A 308 2.18 27.42 -4.74
C PRO A 308 2.96 27.15 -3.44
N ARG A 309 2.88 28.03 -2.45
CA ARG A 309 3.48 27.81 -1.12
C ARG A 309 2.85 26.66 -0.35
N ALA A 310 1.59 26.30 -0.65
CA ALA A 310 0.91 25.17 -0.06
C ALA A 310 1.17 23.85 -0.81
N TRP A 311 1.84 23.88 -1.98
CA TRP A 311 2.17 22.67 -2.69
C TRP A 311 3.09 21.77 -1.87
N ALA A 312 2.73 20.51 -1.79
CA ALA A 312 3.47 19.50 -1.08
C ALA A 312 3.68 18.26 -1.98
N ALA A 313 4.45 17.30 -1.52
CA ALA A 313 4.55 16.01 -2.20
C ALA A 313 3.19 15.31 -2.28
N TRP A 314 2.41 15.40 -1.18
CA TRP A 314 1.07 14.83 -1.03
C TRP A 314 0.06 15.96 -0.80
N ASN A 315 -0.87 16.15 -1.74
CA ASN A 315 -1.85 17.23 -1.68
C ASN A 315 -3.26 16.64 -1.59
N TYR A 316 -3.84 16.67 -0.39
CA TYR A 316 -5.20 16.22 -0.16
C TYR A 316 -6.21 17.28 -0.59
N GLU A 317 -7.27 16.86 -1.29
CA GLU A 317 -8.43 17.70 -1.60
C GLU A 317 -9.70 17.06 -1.04
N ARG A 318 -10.47 17.85 -0.27
CA ARG A 318 -11.80 17.41 0.17
C ARG A 318 -12.82 17.65 -0.94
N ALA A 319 -13.54 16.59 -1.32
CA ALA A 319 -14.64 16.69 -2.26
C ALA A 319 -15.74 17.65 -1.76
N THR A 320 -16.25 18.50 -2.64
CA THR A 320 -17.39 19.38 -2.37
C THR A 320 -18.54 19.00 -3.32
N GLY A 321 -19.69 18.56 -2.77
CA GLY A 321 -20.91 18.35 -3.56
C GLY A 321 -21.79 17.23 -3.04
N LYS A 322 -23.10 17.50 -2.95
CA LYS A 322 -24.11 16.48 -2.69
C LYS A 322 -24.17 15.54 -3.90
N GLY A 323 -23.77 14.26 -3.72
CA GLY A 323 -23.98 13.20 -4.70
C GLY A 323 -22.76 12.65 -5.44
N ARG A 324 -21.55 13.18 -5.26
CA ARG A 324 -20.31 12.45 -5.54
C ARG A 324 -19.80 11.95 -4.18
N ASP A 325 -19.49 10.69 -4.14
CA ASP A 325 -19.12 9.96 -2.94
C ASP A 325 -18.30 10.82 -1.99
N GLU A 326 -18.93 11.31 -0.92
CA GLU A 326 -18.26 11.93 0.25
C GLU A 326 -17.23 10.96 0.84
N THR A 327 -17.13 9.80 0.24
CA THR A 327 -16.41 8.61 0.64
C THR A 327 -15.04 8.47 -0.04
N ALA A 328 -14.83 8.95 -1.27
CA ALA A 328 -13.54 8.75 -1.94
C ALA A 328 -12.49 9.81 -1.52
N VAL A 329 -11.31 9.34 -1.12
CA VAL A 329 -10.15 10.21 -0.85
C VAL A 329 -9.60 10.71 -2.17
N CYS A 330 -9.57 12.04 -2.35
CA CYS A 330 -8.88 12.69 -3.44
C CYS A 330 -7.48 13.14 -3.00
N LEU A 331 -6.47 12.68 -3.72
CA LEU A 331 -5.08 12.95 -3.40
C LEU A 331 -4.27 13.20 -4.67
N HIS A 332 -3.50 14.26 -4.69
CA HIS A 332 -2.63 14.63 -5.81
C HIS A 332 -1.17 14.52 -5.37
N TYR A 333 -0.46 13.53 -5.90
CA TYR A 333 0.97 13.34 -5.67
C TYR A 333 1.75 14.22 -6.65
N LEU A 334 2.48 15.20 -6.16
CA LEU A 334 3.39 16.01 -6.97
C LEU A 334 4.72 15.25 -7.11
N ILE A 335 4.86 14.51 -8.20
CA ILE A 335 5.96 13.56 -8.38
C ILE A 335 7.32 14.25 -8.46
N ASN A 336 7.39 15.48 -8.95
CA ASN A 336 8.63 16.28 -8.93
C ASN A 336 9.23 16.47 -7.53
N ARG A 337 8.43 16.32 -6.46
CA ARG A 337 8.91 16.34 -5.08
C ARG A 337 9.24 14.95 -4.53
N LEU A 338 8.63 13.93 -5.11
CA LEU A 338 8.78 12.54 -4.69
C LEU A 338 9.94 11.84 -5.40
N GLN A 339 10.12 12.12 -6.69
CA GLN A 339 11.16 11.54 -7.54
C GLN A 339 12.02 12.63 -8.18
N PRO A 340 13.32 12.39 -8.40
CA PRO A 340 14.22 13.33 -9.08
C PRO A 340 13.95 13.32 -10.59
N LEU A 341 12.85 13.96 -11.00
CA LEU A 341 12.47 14.08 -12.41
C LEU A 341 13.28 15.18 -13.12
N PRO A 342 13.60 15.02 -14.40
CA PRO A 342 14.31 16.03 -15.20
C PRO A 342 13.39 17.13 -15.74
N PHE A 343 12.11 17.15 -15.34
CA PHE A 343 11.07 18.05 -15.83
C PHE A 343 10.87 19.24 -14.91
N THR A 344 10.65 20.42 -15.50
CA THR A 344 10.27 21.65 -14.77
C THR A 344 8.76 21.75 -14.59
N ALA A 345 8.00 21.27 -15.54
CA ALA A 345 6.53 21.20 -15.44
C ALA A 345 6.11 20.21 -14.33
N PRO A 346 5.04 20.51 -13.59
CA PRO A 346 4.48 19.59 -12.62
C PRO A 346 4.03 18.28 -13.27
N VAL A 347 4.52 17.15 -12.74
CA VAL A 347 4.04 15.81 -13.05
C VAL A 347 3.27 15.32 -11.84
N ILE A 348 2.03 14.91 -12.03
CA ILE A 348 1.09 14.64 -10.96
C ILE A 348 0.46 13.27 -11.18
N VAL A 349 0.35 12.50 -10.11
CA VAL A 349 -0.55 11.34 -10.06
C VAL A 349 -1.70 11.70 -9.14
N SER A 350 -2.91 11.81 -9.71
CA SER A 350 -4.13 12.07 -8.95
C SER A 350 -4.88 10.79 -8.66
N LEU A 351 -5.13 10.53 -7.38
CA LEU A 351 -5.96 9.43 -6.93
C LEU A 351 -7.39 9.93 -6.72
N ASN A 352 -8.35 9.34 -7.44
CA ASN A 352 -9.77 9.69 -7.40
C ASN A 352 -10.00 11.22 -7.55
N PRO A 353 -9.53 11.87 -8.61
CA PRO A 353 -9.64 13.31 -8.74
C PRO A 353 -11.10 13.77 -8.68
N VAL A 354 -11.37 14.79 -7.85
CA VAL A 354 -12.70 15.44 -7.75
C VAL A 354 -13.02 16.18 -9.02
N ASN A 355 -12.02 16.89 -9.54
CA ASN A 355 -12.06 17.56 -10.83
C ASN A 355 -11.18 16.79 -11.80
N GLU A 356 -11.74 16.42 -12.97
CA GLU A 356 -10.99 15.70 -13.97
C GLU A 356 -9.85 16.56 -14.52
N PRO A 357 -8.62 16.03 -14.58
CA PRO A 357 -7.53 16.70 -15.29
C PRO A 357 -7.90 16.94 -16.76
N ALA A 358 -7.42 18.03 -17.34
CA ALA A 358 -7.64 18.31 -18.75
C ALA A 358 -7.12 17.15 -19.61
N ALA A 359 -7.95 16.61 -20.49
CA ALA A 359 -7.65 15.38 -21.27
C ALA A 359 -6.31 15.48 -22.04
N ALA A 360 -5.97 16.67 -22.56
CA ALA A 360 -4.69 16.90 -23.27
C ALA A 360 -3.45 16.80 -22.38
N THR A 361 -3.61 16.75 -21.04
CA THR A 361 -2.51 16.66 -20.08
C THR A 361 -2.35 15.26 -19.51
N VAL A 362 -3.25 14.32 -19.85
CA VAL A 362 -3.24 12.95 -19.30
C VAL A 362 -2.24 12.08 -20.06
N HIS A 363 -1.36 11.44 -19.32
CA HIS A 363 -0.35 10.49 -19.82
C HIS A 363 -0.74 9.03 -19.59
N GLY A 364 -1.66 8.75 -18.65
CA GLY A 364 -2.14 7.40 -18.38
C GLY A 364 -3.14 7.33 -17.24
N GLU A 365 -3.93 6.25 -17.23
CA GLU A 365 -4.90 5.95 -16.19
C GLU A 365 -4.71 4.51 -15.70
N PHE A 366 -4.81 4.30 -14.40
CA PHE A 366 -4.57 3.02 -13.75
C PHE A 366 -5.65 2.78 -12.69
N SER A 367 -6.03 1.52 -12.55
CA SER A 367 -6.93 1.07 -11.49
C SER A 367 -6.13 0.32 -10.43
N TYR A 368 -6.11 0.85 -9.23
CA TYR A 368 -5.52 0.19 -8.07
C TYR A 368 -6.61 -0.16 -7.07
N ALA A 369 -6.36 -1.17 -6.23
CA ALA A 369 -7.26 -1.49 -5.14
C ALA A 369 -6.47 -1.66 -3.84
N HIS A 370 -6.93 -1.02 -2.78
CA HIS A 370 -6.27 -1.02 -1.49
C HIS A 370 -7.10 -1.78 -0.46
N PRO A 371 -6.48 -2.63 0.39
CA PRO A 371 -7.19 -3.36 1.43
C PRO A 371 -7.73 -2.42 2.50
N VAL A 372 -8.93 -2.72 2.99
CA VAL A 372 -9.61 -2.00 4.08
C VAL A 372 -9.35 -2.75 5.38
N PHE A 373 -8.69 -2.09 6.33
CA PHE A 373 -8.25 -2.72 7.59
C PHE A 373 -9.22 -2.46 8.74
N ASP A 374 -10.48 -2.87 8.59
CA ASP A 374 -11.44 -2.88 9.70
C ASP A 374 -11.14 -4.02 10.71
N ALA A 375 -11.92 -4.09 11.78
CA ALA A 375 -11.74 -5.10 12.83
C ALA A 375 -11.83 -6.54 12.29
N ALA A 376 -12.69 -6.78 11.29
CA ALA A 376 -12.84 -8.10 10.66
C ALA A 376 -11.58 -8.48 9.88
N ALA A 377 -10.99 -7.55 9.11
CA ALA A 377 -9.76 -7.77 8.38
C ALA A 377 -8.58 -8.05 9.34
N VAL A 378 -8.45 -7.28 10.43
CA VAL A 378 -7.40 -7.48 11.45
C VAL A 378 -7.56 -8.84 12.13
N ALA A 379 -8.79 -9.25 12.48
CA ALA A 379 -9.04 -10.57 13.05
C ALA A 379 -8.73 -11.72 12.07
N ALA A 380 -8.99 -11.51 10.77
CA ALA A 380 -8.68 -12.48 9.72
C ALA A 380 -7.17 -12.66 9.53
N GLN A 381 -6.39 -11.57 9.57
CA GLN A 381 -4.93 -11.62 9.50
C GLN A 381 -4.33 -12.54 10.58
N ALA A 382 -4.85 -12.52 11.80
CA ALA A 382 -4.39 -13.37 12.89
C ALA A 382 -4.65 -14.88 12.65
N ARG A 383 -5.62 -15.22 11.80
CA ARG A 383 -5.97 -16.62 11.45
C ARG A 383 -5.25 -17.13 10.20
N LEU A 384 -4.68 -16.26 9.40
CA LEU A 384 -4.02 -16.63 8.14
C LEU A 384 -2.91 -17.69 8.30
N PRO A 385 -2.07 -17.68 9.37
CA PRO A 385 -1.04 -18.71 9.55
C PRO A 385 -1.58 -20.14 9.56
N ALA A 386 -2.81 -20.35 10.04
CA ALA A 386 -3.45 -21.66 10.08
C ALA A 386 -3.89 -22.19 8.69
N LEU A 387 -3.94 -21.33 7.68
CA LEU A 387 -4.29 -21.73 6.31
C LEU A 387 -3.06 -22.09 5.48
N GLN A 388 -1.88 -21.61 5.87
CA GLN A 388 -0.65 -21.74 5.08
C GLN A 388 -0.27 -23.20 4.86
N GLY A 389 -0.01 -23.56 3.60
CA GLY A 389 0.45 -24.88 3.19
C GLY A 389 -0.62 -25.96 3.12
N ARG A 390 -1.86 -25.68 3.44
CA ARG A 390 -2.96 -26.68 3.34
C ARG A 390 -3.12 -27.16 1.89
N GLY A 391 -2.84 -28.44 1.65
CA GLY A 391 -2.90 -29.03 0.31
C GLY A 391 -1.94 -28.40 -0.71
N GLY A 392 -0.82 -27.82 -0.25
CA GLY A 392 0.17 -27.18 -1.13
C GLY A 392 -0.16 -25.74 -1.54
N VAL A 393 -1.16 -25.12 -0.92
CA VAL A 393 -1.57 -23.73 -1.20
C VAL A 393 -1.04 -22.77 -0.13
N TRP A 394 -0.41 -21.69 -0.57
CA TRP A 394 0.17 -20.64 0.27
C TRP A 394 -0.38 -19.28 -0.16
N PHE A 395 -0.48 -18.36 0.79
CA PHE A 395 -1.01 -17.02 0.58
C PHE A 395 0.02 -15.97 1.01
N CYS A 396 0.22 -14.93 0.21
CA CYS A 396 1.00 -13.77 0.58
C CYS A 396 0.45 -12.49 -0.07
N GLY A 397 0.84 -11.34 0.45
CA GLY A 397 0.41 -10.05 -0.04
C GLY A 397 0.59 -8.98 1.03
N ALA A 398 0.59 -7.71 0.66
CA ALA A 398 0.67 -6.61 1.60
C ALA A 398 -0.53 -6.59 2.57
N TRP A 399 -1.68 -7.12 2.15
CA TRP A 399 -2.91 -7.24 2.94
C TRP A 399 -2.77 -8.12 4.21
N THR A 400 -1.69 -8.89 4.30
CA THR A 400 -1.43 -9.75 5.48
C THR A 400 -1.01 -8.95 6.73
N ARG A 401 -0.72 -7.64 6.57
CA ARG A 401 -0.35 -6.69 7.63
C ARG A 401 -0.97 -5.31 7.38
N TYR A 402 -0.16 -4.25 7.26
CA TYR A 402 -0.62 -2.85 7.14
C TYR A 402 -0.86 -2.38 5.70
N GLY A 403 -0.58 -3.20 4.68
CA GLY A 403 -0.82 -2.89 3.28
C GLY A 403 0.35 -2.22 2.53
N PHE A 404 1.54 -2.17 3.12
CA PHE A 404 2.70 -1.50 2.55
C PHE A 404 3.68 -2.45 1.86
N HIS A 405 4.61 -1.86 1.13
CA HIS A 405 5.58 -2.61 0.32
C HIS A 405 6.45 -3.56 1.15
N GLU A 406 6.89 -3.11 2.33
CA GLU A 406 7.62 -3.93 3.28
C GLU A 406 6.80 -5.15 3.73
N ASP A 407 5.50 -4.96 4.00
CA ASP A 407 4.61 -6.03 4.41
C ASP A 407 4.45 -7.08 3.31
N GLY A 408 4.31 -6.63 2.06
CA GLY A 408 4.25 -7.50 0.90
C GLY A 408 5.54 -8.31 0.74
N LEU A 409 6.70 -7.66 0.81
CA LEU A 409 8.01 -8.29 0.71
C LEU A 409 8.19 -9.36 1.81
N LEU A 410 7.90 -9.01 3.05
CA LEU A 410 8.03 -9.94 4.19
C LEU A 410 7.08 -11.12 4.08
N SER A 411 5.84 -10.90 3.64
CA SER A 411 4.88 -11.99 3.46
C SER A 411 5.27 -12.94 2.34
N GLY A 412 5.82 -12.42 1.23
CA GLY A 412 6.36 -13.24 0.16
C GLY A 412 7.55 -14.10 0.59
N ARG A 413 8.47 -13.53 1.38
CA ARG A 413 9.58 -14.29 1.99
C ARG A 413 9.08 -15.37 2.94
N ALA A 414 8.10 -15.06 3.79
CA ALA A 414 7.52 -16.05 4.70
C ALA A 414 6.83 -17.20 3.95
N ALA A 415 6.15 -16.93 2.84
CA ALA A 415 5.57 -17.96 1.98
C ALA A 415 6.66 -18.83 1.34
N CYS A 416 7.75 -18.23 0.84
CA CYS A 416 8.91 -18.97 0.34
C CYS A 416 9.47 -19.91 1.40
N ASP A 417 9.77 -19.39 2.60
CA ASP A 417 10.33 -20.18 3.71
C ASP A 417 9.41 -21.35 4.08
N GLY A 418 8.10 -21.11 4.10
CA GLY A 418 7.10 -22.14 4.39
C GLY A 418 7.07 -23.24 3.33
N VAL A 419 7.07 -22.89 2.04
CA VAL A 419 7.14 -23.85 0.93
C VAL A 419 8.40 -24.71 1.03
N VAL A 420 9.56 -24.10 1.24
CA VAL A 420 10.85 -24.80 1.38
C VAL A 420 10.86 -25.73 2.57
N ALA A 421 10.36 -25.30 3.73
CA ALA A 421 10.26 -26.12 4.92
C ALA A 421 9.35 -27.36 4.70
N ALA A 422 8.21 -27.18 4.02
CA ALA A 422 7.31 -28.28 3.67
C ALA A 422 7.96 -29.30 2.75
N TRP A 423 8.74 -28.85 1.75
CA TRP A 423 9.47 -29.76 0.88
C TRP A 423 10.56 -30.55 1.61
N GLN A 424 11.28 -29.91 2.54
CA GLN A 424 12.29 -30.57 3.36
C GLN A 424 11.68 -31.63 4.31
N ALA A 425 10.52 -31.35 4.90
CA ALA A 425 9.81 -32.29 5.75
C ALA A 425 9.39 -33.55 4.99
N THR A 426 8.91 -33.39 3.76
CA THR A 426 8.52 -34.52 2.88
C THR A 426 9.72 -35.40 2.51
N THR A 427 10.93 -34.82 2.35
CA THR A 427 12.15 -35.59 2.04
C THR A 427 12.75 -36.31 3.24
N ARG A 428 12.43 -35.85 4.49
CA ARG A 428 12.96 -36.45 5.74
C ARG A 428 12.09 -37.57 6.31
N SER A 429 10.86 -37.77 5.78
CA SER A 429 10.05 -38.95 6.09
C SER A 429 10.22 -40.01 4.98
N PRO A 430 11.28 -40.86 5.00
CA PRO A 430 11.26 -42.04 4.17
C PRO A 430 10.21 -42.99 4.72
N ALA A 431 9.42 -43.55 3.85
CA ALA A 431 8.40 -44.55 4.13
C ALA A 431 8.81 -45.51 5.23
N LEU A 432 8.18 -45.45 6.39
CA LEU A 432 7.88 -46.61 7.21
C LEU A 432 6.72 -47.33 6.54
N ALA A 433 7.04 -48.04 5.49
CA ALA A 433 6.16 -48.99 4.81
C ALA A 433 7.00 -50.17 4.37
N SER A 434 7.15 -51.09 5.23
CA SER A 434 7.43 -52.49 4.90
C SER A 434 6.56 -53.36 5.80
#